data_27a1a44698aec4fa90b40a04f12406fe
#
_entry.id   27a1a44698aec4fa90b40a04f12406fe
#
_cell.length_a   1.000
_cell.length_b   1.000
_cell.length_c   1.000
_cell.angle_alpha   90.00
_cell.angle_beta   90.00
_cell.angle_gamma   90.00
#
_symmetry.space_group_name_H-M   'P 1'
#
loop_
_entity.id
_entity.type
_entity.pdbx_description
1 polymer ?
#
loop_
_entity_poly.entity_id
_entity_poly.type
_entity_poly.pdbx_seq_one_letter_code
_entity_poly.pdbx_strand_id
1 'polypeptide(L)'
;FATSKGYWKDSCLQYFVRNVGERKAPEINRGYYARVKGVNLLLDAFLEKTEGHCQVINLGAGLDTTFWRLKDENLLPRKFFEVDFPTVVARKIHSIKTKPPLSKPIIDVHSTDSLLLESYVLDSDRYCILGADLRDISSLDEKLKKFQLDPELPTLLFSECVLVYMTPSQSSNLVHWAAETFHTAMFINYEQVISTNASQL
;
A
#
# COMPACT_ATOMS: atom_id res chain seq x y z
N PHE A 1 -1.80 -11.33 -15.60
CA PHE A 1 -2.06 -11.22 -17.06
C PHE A 1 -1.67 -9.84 -17.59
N ALA A 2 -2.15 -8.71 -17.01
CA ALA A 2 -1.84 -7.36 -17.51
C ALA A 2 -0.32 -7.08 -17.54
N THR A 3 0.41 -7.42 -16.48
CA THR A 3 1.88 -7.31 -16.44
C THR A 3 2.57 -8.17 -17.50
N SER A 4 2.08 -9.40 -17.73
CA SER A 4 2.64 -10.28 -18.78
C SER A 4 2.38 -9.77 -20.20
N LYS A 5 1.45 -8.82 -20.38
CA LYS A 5 1.17 -8.11 -21.64
C LYS A 5 1.91 -6.77 -21.75
N GLY A 6 2.73 -6.42 -20.75
CA GLY A 6 3.57 -5.23 -20.80
C GLY A 6 2.84 -3.92 -20.45
N TYR A 7 1.65 -3.98 -19.84
CA TYR A 7 0.97 -2.75 -19.40
C TYR A 7 1.80 -1.98 -18.37
N TRP A 8 2.42 -2.69 -17.42
CA TRP A 8 3.45 -2.16 -16.51
C TRP A 8 4.42 -3.26 -16.11
N LYS A 9 5.57 -2.87 -15.57
CA LYS A 9 6.57 -3.81 -15.05
C LYS A 9 6.36 -3.99 -13.56
N ASP A 10 6.38 -5.24 -13.10
CA ASP A 10 6.32 -5.62 -11.70
C ASP A 10 7.06 -6.94 -11.51
N SER A 11 8.27 -6.85 -10.99
CA SER A 11 9.15 -8.01 -10.78
C SER A 11 8.72 -8.89 -9.61
N CYS A 12 7.98 -8.31 -8.64
CA CYS A 12 7.63 -8.96 -7.38
C CYS A 12 6.24 -9.62 -7.39
N LEU A 13 5.33 -9.18 -8.25
CA LEU A 13 3.97 -9.70 -8.33
C LEU A 13 3.90 -11.23 -8.46
N GLN A 14 4.79 -11.83 -9.24
CA GLN A 14 4.87 -13.27 -9.43
C GLN A 14 5.10 -14.08 -8.15
N TYR A 15 5.65 -13.45 -7.12
CA TYR A 15 5.90 -14.09 -5.83
C TYR A 15 4.68 -14.04 -4.90
N PHE A 16 3.71 -13.19 -5.16
CA PHE A 16 2.51 -13.06 -4.36
C PHE A 16 1.30 -13.77 -4.97
N VAL A 17 1.18 -13.76 -6.29
CA VAL A 17 0.03 -14.34 -7.00
C VAL A 17 0.45 -15.50 -7.88
N ARG A 18 -0.39 -16.54 -7.92
CA ARG A 18 -0.23 -17.60 -8.90
C ARG A 18 -0.62 -17.08 -10.27
N ASN A 19 0.16 -17.41 -11.28
CA ASN A 19 -0.18 -17.07 -12.67
C ASN A 19 -1.34 -17.98 -13.11
N VAL A 20 -2.55 -17.55 -12.84
CA VAL A 20 -3.76 -18.14 -13.39
C VAL A 20 -3.92 -17.53 -14.77
N GLY A 21 -3.60 -18.25 -15.83
CA GLY A 21 -3.57 -17.77 -17.22
C GLY A 21 -4.91 -17.25 -17.78
N GLU A 22 -5.78 -16.74 -16.94
CA GLU A 22 -7.09 -16.23 -17.31
C GLU A 22 -6.97 -14.92 -18.10
N ARG A 23 -7.35 -14.97 -19.35
CA ARG A 23 -7.38 -13.81 -20.25
C ARG A 23 -8.52 -12.88 -19.84
N LYS A 24 -8.18 -11.65 -19.47
CA LYS A 24 -9.16 -10.57 -19.22
C LYS A 24 -9.38 -9.74 -20.48
N ALA A 25 -10.56 -9.15 -20.61
CA ALA A 25 -10.88 -8.24 -21.70
C ALA A 25 -9.96 -7.02 -21.71
N PRO A 26 -9.69 -6.41 -22.88
CA PRO A 26 -8.81 -5.25 -22.98
C PRO A 26 -9.20 -4.08 -22.08
N GLU A 27 -10.50 -3.83 -21.92
CA GLU A 27 -11.05 -2.77 -21.08
C GLU A 27 -10.65 -2.96 -19.60
N ILE A 28 -10.73 -4.21 -19.12
CA ILE A 28 -10.34 -4.56 -17.73
C ILE A 28 -8.84 -4.33 -17.54
N ASN A 29 -8.02 -4.72 -18.51
CA ASN A 29 -6.57 -4.51 -18.43
C ASN A 29 -6.19 -3.02 -18.47
N ARG A 30 -6.91 -2.21 -19.28
CA ARG A 30 -6.75 -0.75 -19.30
C ARG A 30 -7.18 -0.11 -18.01
N GLY A 31 -8.27 -0.58 -17.39
CA GLY A 31 -8.71 -0.15 -16.07
C GLY A 31 -7.64 -0.40 -14.99
N TYR A 32 -7.06 -1.58 -14.97
CA TYR A 32 -5.93 -1.89 -14.07
C TYR A 32 -4.71 -1.01 -14.35
N TYR A 33 -4.38 -0.77 -15.63
CA TYR A 33 -3.29 0.13 -15.98
C TYR A 33 -3.54 1.56 -15.50
N ALA A 34 -4.74 2.09 -15.73
CA ALA A 34 -5.11 3.45 -15.31
C ALA A 34 -5.02 3.59 -13.78
N ARG A 35 -5.52 2.58 -13.02
CA ARG A 35 -5.40 2.52 -11.57
C ARG A 35 -3.93 2.59 -11.13
N VAL A 36 -3.10 1.65 -11.57
CA VAL A 36 -1.69 1.57 -11.19
C VAL A 36 -0.94 2.83 -11.61
N LYS A 37 -1.16 3.31 -12.84
CA LYS A 37 -0.46 4.50 -13.35
C LYS A 37 -0.89 5.76 -12.62
N GLY A 38 -2.18 5.93 -12.34
CA GLY A 38 -2.71 7.12 -11.65
C GLY A 38 -2.16 7.22 -10.23
N VAL A 39 -2.23 6.13 -9.45
CA VAL A 39 -1.71 6.11 -8.08
C VAL A 39 -0.20 6.35 -8.07
N ASN A 40 0.55 5.65 -8.95
CA ASN A 40 2.01 5.83 -9.03
C ASN A 40 2.42 7.25 -9.40
N LEU A 41 1.73 7.91 -10.34
CA LEU A 41 2.04 9.30 -10.71
C LEU A 41 1.94 10.26 -9.52
N LEU A 42 0.87 10.13 -8.72
CA LEU A 42 0.66 10.98 -7.54
C LEU A 42 1.66 10.65 -6.42
N LEU A 43 1.93 9.36 -6.20
CA LEU A 43 2.90 8.91 -5.22
C LEU A 43 4.31 9.39 -5.58
N ASP A 44 4.74 9.20 -6.83
CA ASP A 44 6.07 9.60 -7.30
C ASP A 44 6.25 11.13 -7.20
N ALA A 45 5.23 11.92 -7.60
CA ALA A 45 5.27 13.38 -7.47
C ALA A 45 5.35 13.84 -5.99
N PHE A 46 4.69 13.15 -5.08
CA PHE A 46 4.80 13.43 -3.64
C PHE A 46 6.20 13.13 -3.11
N LEU A 47 6.76 11.97 -3.49
CA LEU A 47 8.11 11.56 -3.09
C LEU A 47 9.19 12.49 -3.63
N GLU A 48 9.08 12.91 -4.89
CA GLU A 48 9.97 13.91 -5.50
C GLU A 48 9.89 15.26 -4.77
N LYS A 49 8.67 15.75 -4.50
CA LYS A 49 8.45 17.04 -3.84
C LYS A 49 8.98 17.07 -2.41
N THR A 50 8.95 15.94 -1.72
CA THR A 50 9.46 15.81 -0.34
C THR A 50 10.91 15.32 -0.28
N GLU A 51 11.53 15.06 -1.43
CA GLU A 51 12.88 14.49 -1.52
C GLU A 51 13.03 13.20 -0.68
N GLY A 52 11.94 12.44 -0.56
CA GLY A 52 11.85 11.24 0.29
C GLY A 52 11.82 11.51 1.80
N HIS A 53 11.87 12.79 2.24
CA HIS A 53 11.72 13.17 3.66
C HIS A 53 10.25 13.15 4.09
N CYS A 54 9.63 12.01 3.95
CA CYS A 54 8.22 11.78 4.20
C CYS A 54 7.97 10.34 4.63
N GLN A 55 6.74 10.05 4.95
CA GLN A 55 6.26 8.67 5.16
C GLN A 55 5.05 8.39 4.27
N VAL A 56 4.84 7.13 3.97
CA VAL A 56 3.74 6.65 3.13
C VAL A 56 2.97 5.57 3.88
N ILE A 57 1.65 5.62 3.84
CA ILE A 57 0.76 4.64 4.47
C ILE A 57 -0.18 4.07 3.40
N ASN A 58 0.00 2.81 3.07
CA ASN A 58 -0.89 2.05 2.20
C ASN A 58 -2.00 1.39 3.02
N LEU A 59 -3.22 1.87 2.89
CA LEU A 59 -4.40 1.44 3.63
C LEU A 59 -5.15 0.37 2.83
N GLY A 60 -5.24 -0.85 3.36
CA GLY A 60 -5.79 -2.00 2.65
C GLY A 60 -4.81 -2.53 1.59
N ALA A 61 -3.54 -2.68 1.98
CA ALA A 61 -2.44 -2.96 1.07
C ALA A 61 -2.52 -4.32 0.35
N GLY A 62 -3.26 -5.28 0.85
CA GLY A 62 -3.38 -6.59 0.22
C GLY A 62 -2.03 -7.25 -0.05
N LEU A 63 -1.80 -7.57 -1.31
CA LEU A 63 -0.53 -8.11 -1.83
C LEU A 63 0.19 -7.09 -2.73
N ASP A 64 0.02 -5.79 -2.45
CA ASP A 64 0.68 -4.70 -3.17
C ASP A 64 2.20 -4.85 -3.18
N THR A 65 2.85 -4.33 -4.21
CA THR A 65 4.29 -4.45 -4.47
C THR A 65 4.99 -3.10 -4.58
N THR A 66 4.32 -2.02 -4.23
CA THR A 66 4.81 -0.64 -4.36
C THR A 66 6.13 -0.41 -3.61
N PHE A 67 6.30 -0.97 -2.40
CA PHE A 67 7.56 -0.86 -1.67
C PHE A 67 8.76 -1.35 -2.49
N TRP A 68 8.64 -2.50 -3.14
CA TRP A 68 9.74 -3.08 -3.96
C TRP A 68 10.01 -2.24 -5.19
N ARG A 69 8.97 -1.71 -5.86
CA ARG A 69 9.13 -0.76 -6.96
C ARG A 69 9.92 0.47 -6.52
N LEU A 70 9.49 1.10 -5.43
CA LEU A 70 10.16 2.30 -4.88
C LEU A 70 11.61 2.02 -4.48
N LYS A 71 11.89 0.81 -3.95
CA LYS A 71 13.26 0.38 -3.63
C LYS A 71 14.12 0.28 -4.89
N ASP A 72 13.61 -0.35 -5.96
CA ASP A 72 14.32 -0.54 -7.22
C ASP A 72 14.57 0.80 -7.95
N GLU A 73 13.67 1.77 -7.79
CA GLU A 73 13.75 3.10 -8.38
C GLU A 73 14.51 4.12 -7.49
N ASN A 74 15.00 3.72 -6.32
CA ASN A 74 15.63 4.58 -5.30
C ASN A 74 14.72 5.74 -4.83
N LEU A 75 13.43 5.51 -4.77
CA LEU A 75 12.39 6.47 -4.36
C LEU A 75 11.78 6.15 -2.99
N LEU A 76 12.46 5.36 -2.14
CA LEU A 76 11.90 5.01 -0.84
C LEU A 76 11.68 6.25 0.04
N PRO A 77 10.49 6.38 0.66
CA PRO A 77 10.26 7.36 1.72
C PRO A 77 11.08 7.00 2.96
N ARG A 78 11.09 7.87 3.96
CA ARG A 78 11.73 7.58 5.25
C ARG A 78 11.16 6.31 5.88
N LYS A 79 9.84 6.10 5.80
CA LYS A 79 9.19 4.84 6.18
C LYS A 79 7.94 4.60 5.33
N PHE A 80 7.77 3.36 4.91
CA PHE A 80 6.62 2.89 4.15
C PHE A 80 5.82 1.91 5.00
N PHE A 81 4.59 2.26 5.32
CA PHE A 81 3.67 1.44 6.10
C PHE A 81 2.66 0.75 5.19
N GLU A 82 2.37 -0.49 5.47
CA GLU A 82 1.25 -1.22 4.91
C GLU A 82 0.32 -1.70 6.02
N VAL A 83 -0.96 -1.49 5.84
CA VAL A 83 -2.00 -1.91 6.80
C VAL A 83 -3.04 -2.73 6.07
N ASP A 84 -3.37 -3.89 6.60
CA ASP A 84 -4.48 -4.72 6.14
C ASP A 84 -4.98 -5.63 7.28
N PHE A 85 -6.03 -6.39 7.04
CA PHE A 85 -6.50 -7.36 8.01
C PHE A 85 -5.40 -8.35 8.41
N PRO A 86 -5.34 -8.80 9.68
CA PRO A 86 -4.29 -9.70 10.16
C PRO A 86 -4.11 -10.95 9.30
N THR A 87 -5.20 -11.53 8.78
CA THR A 87 -5.15 -12.71 7.91
C THR A 87 -4.47 -12.44 6.56
N VAL A 88 -4.66 -11.25 5.99
CA VAL A 88 -4.02 -10.81 4.74
C VAL A 88 -2.53 -10.54 4.99
N VAL A 89 -2.23 -9.81 6.06
CA VAL A 89 -0.85 -9.50 6.49
C VAL A 89 -0.06 -10.77 6.74
N ALA A 90 -0.63 -11.76 7.46
CA ALA A 90 0.04 -13.05 7.70
C ALA A 90 0.43 -13.77 6.40
N ARG A 91 -0.45 -13.76 5.39
CA ARG A 91 -0.15 -14.35 4.08
C ARG A 91 0.98 -13.60 3.36
N LYS A 92 0.98 -12.26 3.42
CA LYS A 92 2.03 -11.44 2.81
C LYS A 92 3.37 -11.67 3.49
N ILE A 93 3.41 -11.64 4.83
CA ILE A 93 4.60 -11.92 5.63
C ILE A 93 5.13 -13.34 5.34
N HIS A 94 4.25 -14.35 5.24
CA HIS A 94 4.68 -15.70 4.89
C HIS A 94 5.37 -15.73 3.51
N SER A 95 4.83 -15.02 2.52
CA SER A 95 5.47 -14.91 1.21
C SER A 95 6.83 -14.21 1.28
N ILE A 96 6.94 -13.14 2.06
CA ILE A 96 8.21 -12.42 2.30
C ILE A 96 9.25 -13.35 2.95
N LYS A 97 8.87 -14.07 4.01
CA LYS A 97 9.75 -15.00 4.73
C LYS A 97 10.31 -16.12 3.85
N THR A 98 9.47 -16.64 2.97
CA THR A 98 9.80 -17.86 2.19
C THR A 98 10.44 -17.57 0.84
N LYS A 99 10.49 -16.32 0.40
CA LYS A 99 10.96 -15.95 -0.94
C LYS A 99 12.04 -14.87 -0.88
N PRO A 100 13.33 -15.23 -1.04
CA PRO A 100 14.45 -14.31 -0.96
C PRO A 100 14.32 -13.03 -1.82
N PRO A 101 13.72 -13.06 -3.03
CA PRO A 101 13.52 -11.83 -3.81
C PRO A 101 12.61 -10.80 -3.12
N LEU A 102 11.77 -11.22 -2.17
CA LEU A 102 10.94 -10.32 -1.38
C LEU A 102 11.62 -9.87 -0.07
N SER A 103 12.31 -10.77 0.62
CA SER A 103 12.94 -10.45 1.91
C SER A 103 14.23 -9.65 1.76
N LYS A 104 15.06 -9.98 0.78
CA LYS A 104 16.37 -9.33 0.60
C LYS A 104 16.27 -7.81 0.46
N PRO A 105 15.40 -7.20 -0.37
CA PRO A 105 15.29 -5.75 -0.47
C PRO A 105 14.94 -5.05 0.85
N ILE A 106 14.18 -5.72 1.73
CA ILE A 106 13.84 -5.21 3.07
C ILE A 106 15.07 -5.25 3.99
N ILE A 107 15.81 -6.35 3.97
CA ILE A 107 17.04 -6.55 4.75
C ILE A 107 18.11 -5.55 4.31
N ASP A 108 18.29 -5.34 3.01
CA ASP A 108 19.31 -4.45 2.44
C ASP A 108 19.14 -2.97 2.87
N VAL A 109 17.94 -2.57 3.30
CA VAL A 109 17.66 -1.20 3.77
C VAL A 109 17.46 -1.13 5.29
N HIS A 110 17.73 -2.21 6.00
CA HIS A 110 17.66 -2.30 7.45
C HIS A 110 19.04 -2.24 8.06
N SER A 111 19.27 -1.30 8.97
CA SER A 111 20.60 -1.00 9.54
C SER A 111 20.81 -1.53 10.95
N THR A 112 19.74 -2.05 11.59
CA THR A 112 19.80 -2.53 12.98
C THR A 112 19.67 -4.05 13.07
N ASP A 113 20.20 -4.65 14.14
CA ASP A 113 20.16 -6.11 14.35
C ASP A 113 18.76 -6.66 14.71
N SER A 114 17.75 -5.80 14.82
CA SER A 114 16.42 -6.13 15.33
C SER A 114 15.31 -5.96 14.30
N LEU A 115 15.35 -6.72 13.20
CA LEU A 115 14.19 -6.86 12.33
C LEU A 115 13.07 -7.59 13.09
N LEU A 116 11.97 -6.90 13.38
CA LEU A 116 10.80 -7.53 13.99
C LEU A 116 10.03 -8.32 12.93
N LEU A 117 9.82 -9.60 13.18
CA LEU A 117 9.15 -10.49 12.25
C LEU A 117 8.24 -11.49 12.98
N GLU A 118 7.02 -11.05 13.25
CA GLU A 118 5.96 -11.83 13.89
C GLU A 118 4.93 -12.35 12.88
N SER A 119 3.83 -12.94 13.38
CA SER A 119 2.78 -13.50 12.52
C SER A 119 1.99 -12.42 11.76
N TYR A 120 1.79 -11.26 12.38
CA TYR A 120 0.93 -10.17 11.86
C TYR A 120 1.65 -8.83 11.80
N VAL A 121 2.96 -8.82 12.00
CA VAL A 121 3.80 -7.62 11.96
C VAL A 121 5.16 -7.97 11.38
N LEU A 122 5.61 -7.14 10.46
CA LEU A 122 7.00 -7.04 10.07
C LEU A 122 7.38 -5.56 10.21
N ASP A 123 8.45 -5.27 10.95
CA ASP A 123 8.95 -3.90 11.08
C ASP A 123 10.45 -3.85 10.83
N SER A 124 10.85 -2.96 9.95
CA SER A 124 12.23 -2.62 9.62
C SER A 124 12.39 -1.10 9.60
N ASP A 125 13.60 -0.59 9.43
CA ASP A 125 13.87 0.84 9.40
C ASP A 125 13.04 1.61 8.34
N ARG A 126 12.82 0.99 7.18
CA ARG A 126 12.19 1.62 6.02
C ARG A 126 10.84 1.02 5.63
N TYR A 127 10.46 -0.11 6.19
CA TYR A 127 9.25 -0.83 5.83
C TYR A 127 8.58 -1.45 7.04
N CYS A 128 7.29 -1.17 7.19
CA CYS A 128 6.45 -1.77 8.22
C CYS A 128 5.17 -2.31 7.59
N ILE A 129 4.82 -3.56 7.89
CA ILE A 129 3.51 -4.12 7.58
C ILE A 129 2.86 -4.60 8.86
N LEU A 130 1.61 -4.21 9.09
CA LEU A 130 0.89 -4.51 10.33
C LEU A 130 -0.57 -4.89 10.09
N GLY A 131 -1.04 -5.84 10.89
CA GLY A 131 -2.42 -6.30 10.90
C GLY A 131 -3.32 -5.38 11.72
N ALA A 132 -4.26 -4.68 11.07
CA ALA A 132 -5.27 -3.86 11.73
C ALA A 132 -6.58 -3.83 10.93
N ASP A 133 -7.67 -3.53 11.62
CA ASP A 133 -8.93 -3.17 10.99
C ASP A 133 -9.00 -1.65 10.84
N LEU A 134 -9.10 -1.16 9.62
CA LEU A 134 -9.15 0.27 9.32
C LEU A 134 -10.41 0.97 9.86
N ARG A 135 -11.41 0.21 10.32
CA ARG A 135 -12.63 0.73 10.94
C ARG A 135 -12.43 1.02 12.44
N ASP A 136 -11.41 0.44 13.05
CA ASP A 136 -11.01 0.70 14.43
C ASP A 136 -9.84 1.69 14.45
N ILE A 137 -10.20 2.98 14.39
CA ILE A 137 -9.24 4.08 14.29
C ILE A 137 -8.30 4.15 15.49
N SER A 138 -8.81 3.91 16.70
CA SER A 138 -7.98 3.94 17.93
C SER A 138 -6.90 2.88 17.90
N SER A 139 -7.26 1.64 17.56
CA SER A 139 -6.31 0.53 17.44
C SER A 139 -5.30 0.74 16.30
N LEU A 140 -5.75 1.32 15.19
CA LEU A 140 -4.90 1.65 14.06
C LEU A 140 -3.83 2.68 14.45
N ASP A 141 -4.25 3.79 15.07
CA ASP A 141 -3.37 4.88 15.50
C ASP A 141 -2.33 4.41 16.52
N GLU A 142 -2.75 3.67 17.55
CA GLU A 142 -1.85 3.09 18.56
C GLU A 142 -0.79 2.17 17.91
N LYS A 143 -1.21 1.30 16.98
CA LYS A 143 -0.30 0.39 16.30
C LYS A 143 0.70 1.12 15.42
N LEU A 144 0.27 2.11 14.65
CA LEU A 144 1.17 2.89 13.80
C LEU A 144 2.20 3.67 14.64
N LYS A 145 1.77 4.30 15.74
CA LYS A 145 2.65 5.01 16.68
C LYS A 145 3.68 4.07 17.33
N LYS A 146 3.28 2.84 17.67
CA LYS A 146 4.21 1.82 18.19
C LYS A 146 5.37 1.54 17.22
N PHE A 147 5.14 1.64 15.91
CA PHE A 147 6.11 1.40 14.86
C PHE A 147 6.68 2.69 14.26
N GLN A 148 6.79 3.74 15.08
CA GLN A 148 7.51 4.99 14.75
C GLN A 148 6.82 5.83 13.67
N LEU A 149 5.48 5.82 13.62
CA LEU A 149 4.75 6.84 12.89
C LEU A 149 5.07 8.21 13.47
N ASP A 150 5.49 9.14 12.61
CA ASP A 150 5.85 10.50 12.99
C ASP A 150 4.81 11.49 12.43
N PRO A 151 3.94 12.09 13.27
CA PRO A 151 2.93 13.06 12.82
C PRO A 151 3.50 14.34 12.19
N GLU A 152 4.75 14.67 12.48
CA GLU A 152 5.40 15.89 11.96
C GLU A 152 5.95 15.70 10.54
N LEU A 153 6.16 14.47 10.11
CA LEU A 153 6.61 14.21 8.74
C LEU A 153 5.46 14.37 7.74
N PRO A 154 5.73 14.98 6.57
CA PRO A 154 4.80 14.93 5.45
C PRO A 154 4.37 13.49 5.18
N THR A 155 3.07 13.24 5.18
CA THR A 155 2.52 11.89 5.07
C THR A 155 1.61 11.74 3.88
N LEU A 156 1.88 10.76 3.02
CA LEU A 156 0.97 10.34 1.99
C LEU A 156 0.23 9.08 2.45
N LEU A 157 -1.10 9.15 2.47
CA LEU A 157 -1.96 7.99 2.67
C LEU A 157 -2.60 7.64 1.33
N PHE A 158 -2.70 6.36 1.02
CA PHE A 158 -3.46 5.95 -0.15
C PHE A 158 -4.25 4.68 0.09
N SER A 159 -5.40 4.60 -0.57
CA SER A 159 -6.28 3.43 -0.56
C SER A 159 -6.80 3.14 -1.97
N GLU A 160 -6.84 1.87 -2.32
CA GLU A 160 -7.25 1.42 -3.63
C GLU A 160 -8.35 0.36 -3.53
N CYS A 161 -9.60 0.74 -3.84
CA CYS A 161 -10.79 -0.11 -3.71
C CYS A 161 -10.96 -0.64 -2.28
N VAL A 162 -10.86 0.23 -1.29
CA VAL A 162 -10.97 -0.10 0.13
C VAL A 162 -12.17 0.57 0.77
N LEU A 163 -12.35 1.87 0.57
CA LEU A 163 -13.41 2.63 1.23
C LEU A 163 -14.80 2.18 0.81
N VAL A 164 -14.95 1.60 -0.39
CA VAL A 164 -16.20 1.01 -0.89
C VAL A 164 -16.72 -0.13 0.00
N TYR A 165 -15.87 -0.77 0.79
CA TYR A 165 -16.25 -1.83 1.73
C TYR A 165 -16.59 -1.32 3.13
N MET A 166 -16.55 0.00 3.35
CA MET A 166 -16.88 0.67 4.60
C MET A 166 -18.22 1.39 4.49
N THR A 167 -18.85 1.62 5.65
CA THR A 167 -19.96 2.56 5.70
C THR A 167 -19.46 3.99 5.49
N PRO A 168 -20.32 4.94 5.03
CA PRO A 168 -19.89 6.33 4.90
C PRO A 168 -19.31 6.94 6.18
N SER A 169 -19.85 6.57 7.34
CA SER A 169 -19.32 7.02 8.63
C SER A 169 -17.91 6.46 8.90
N GLN A 170 -17.67 5.18 8.62
CA GLN A 170 -16.36 4.56 8.83
C GLN A 170 -15.30 5.15 7.91
N SER A 171 -15.60 5.34 6.63
CA SER A 171 -14.66 5.96 5.70
C SER A 171 -14.40 7.44 6.04
N SER A 172 -15.44 8.19 6.47
CA SER A 172 -15.30 9.56 6.95
C SER A 172 -14.38 9.64 8.19
N ASN A 173 -14.55 8.74 9.16
CA ASN A 173 -13.72 8.70 10.35
C ASN A 173 -12.25 8.43 10.02
N LEU A 174 -11.96 7.54 9.05
CA LEU A 174 -10.60 7.25 8.63
C LEU A 174 -9.93 8.47 7.97
N VAL A 175 -10.66 9.17 7.08
CA VAL A 175 -10.13 10.38 6.43
C VAL A 175 -9.96 11.51 7.45
N HIS A 176 -10.88 11.65 8.39
CA HIS A 176 -10.81 12.65 9.45
C HIS A 176 -9.61 12.40 10.38
N TRP A 177 -9.40 11.16 10.79
CA TRP A 177 -8.20 10.77 11.54
C TRP A 177 -6.91 11.17 10.79
N ALA A 178 -6.84 10.90 9.49
CA ALA A 178 -5.66 11.27 8.71
C ALA A 178 -5.44 12.80 8.69
N ALA A 179 -6.53 13.59 8.57
CA ALA A 179 -6.47 15.05 8.56
C ALA A 179 -6.07 15.65 9.92
N GLU A 180 -6.45 14.99 11.01
CA GLU A 180 -6.14 15.46 12.37
C GLU A 180 -4.78 14.99 12.90
N THR A 181 -4.31 13.83 12.43
CA THR A 181 -3.08 13.22 12.94
C THR A 181 -1.83 13.87 12.37
N PHE A 182 -1.83 14.25 11.08
CA PHE A 182 -0.62 14.69 10.40
C PHE A 182 -0.63 16.20 10.17
N HIS A 183 0.48 16.84 10.49
CA HIS A 183 0.65 18.28 10.22
C HIS A 183 0.55 18.58 8.71
N THR A 184 1.07 17.71 7.87
CA THR A 184 0.96 17.79 6.40
C THR A 184 0.58 16.43 5.85
N ALA A 185 -0.60 16.31 5.24
CA ALA A 185 -1.09 15.07 4.68
C ALA A 185 -1.58 15.22 3.24
N MET A 186 -1.37 14.17 2.45
CA MET A 186 -2.03 13.95 1.17
C MET A 186 -2.76 12.60 1.22
N PHE A 187 -4.04 12.58 0.87
CA PHE A 187 -4.82 11.34 0.80
C PHE A 187 -5.22 11.05 -0.64
N ILE A 188 -4.78 9.89 -1.15
CA ILE A 188 -5.16 9.38 -2.47
C ILE A 188 -6.19 8.27 -2.26
N ASN A 189 -7.35 8.40 -2.88
CA ASN A 189 -8.34 7.33 -2.93
C ASN A 189 -8.67 6.98 -4.37
N TYR A 190 -8.55 5.70 -4.72
CA TYR A 190 -8.99 5.17 -5.99
C TYR A 190 -10.17 4.22 -5.77
N GLU A 191 -11.31 4.53 -6.39
CA GLU A 191 -12.51 3.67 -6.38
C GLU A 191 -13.05 3.50 -7.79
N GLN A 192 -13.72 2.36 -8.02
CA GLN A 192 -14.43 2.12 -9.26
C GLN A 192 -15.87 2.63 -9.11
N VAL A 193 -16.22 3.64 -9.87
CA VAL A 193 -17.61 4.14 -9.94
C VAL A 193 -18.31 3.42 -11.09
N ILE A 194 -19.33 2.62 -10.75
CA ILE A 194 -20.22 2.04 -11.75
C ILE A 194 -21.26 3.09 -12.07
N SER A 195 -21.24 3.65 -13.29
CA SER A 195 -22.31 4.51 -13.76
C SER A 195 -23.58 3.68 -13.97
N THR A 196 -24.62 3.98 -13.21
CA THR A 196 -25.94 3.33 -13.35
C THR A 196 -26.73 3.82 -14.57
N ASN A 197 -26.15 4.67 -15.42
CA ASN A 197 -26.82 5.26 -16.58
C ASN A 197 -26.79 4.38 -17.85
N ALA A 198 -26.54 3.08 -17.74
CA ALA A 198 -26.60 2.15 -18.88
C ALA A 198 -28.01 1.59 -19.16
N SER A 199 -29.10 2.17 -18.57
CA SER A 199 -30.47 1.69 -18.75
C SER A 199 -31.39 2.67 -19.49
N GLN A 200 -30.82 3.60 -20.27
CA GLN A 200 -31.59 4.43 -21.21
C GLN A 200 -30.80 4.62 -22.52
N LEU A 201 -30.69 3.55 -23.29
CA LEU A 201 -30.53 3.59 -24.76
C LEU A 201 -31.28 2.43 -25.36
#